data_d281459f2683a246f0f1b93f5417bd69
#
_entry.id   d281459f2683a246f0f1b93f5417bd69
#
_cell.length_a   1.000
_cell.length_b   1.000
_cell.length_c   1.000
_cell.angle_alpha   90.00
_cell.angle_beta   90.00
_cell.angle_gamma   90.00
#
_symmetry.space_group_name_H-M   'P 1'
#
loop_
_entity.id
_entity.type
_entity.pdbx_description
1 polymer ?
#
loop_
_entity_poly.entity_id
_entity_poly.type
_entity_poly.pdbx_seq_one_letter_code
_entity_poly.pdbx_strand_id
1 'polypeptide(L)'
;RKIYNLNLEEGVYVKPVTYKINHILIDSEISAKEALQELKEGLDFEEVAIKYSTDTETLESKGYLGEFMLTDLPDYLSTEIINLKVNEISKVIKSSKGNHIISILGKTDSTVSSFKDLKDTIIKDYKKEAGTRKYFDLIDDVSEMNFTKKYRLQELADRFNLKIVSSKYISKDEGHGIFDYAFVRKNIFIDEVITGSKTSDLIYLNSDRFIIAELDDYKDSEQLSYDDSKLIIEALVLNKKANS
;
A
#
# COMPACT_ATOMS: atom_id res chain seq x y z
N ARG A 1 2.28 -0.59 -25.63
CA ARG A 1 3.69 -0.42 -26.01
C ARG A 1 4.20 0.99 -25.74
N LYS A 2 3.42 2.05 -26.03
CA LYS A 2 3.81 3.45 -25.74
C LYS A 2 4.17 3.65 -24.26
N ILE A 3 3.32 3.17 -23.35
CA ILE A 3 3.57 3.24 -21.89
C ILE A 3 4.87 2.52 -21.49
N TYR A 4 5.11 1.34 -22.06
CA TYR A 4 6.35 0.62 -21.81
C TYR A 4 7.58 1.43 -22.23
N ASN A 5 7.55 2.07 -23.40
CA ASN A 5 8.67 2.86 -23.88
C ASN A 5 8.94 4.09 -22.99
N LEU A 6 7.87 4.80 -22.55
CA LEU A 6 8.00 5.91 -21.62
C LEU A 6 8.62 5.49 -20.29
N ASN A 7 8.08 4.44 -19.68
CA ASN A 7 8.59 3.93 -18.42
C ASN A 7 10.02 3.35 -18.55
N LEU A 8 10.39 2.84 -19.72
CA LEU A 8 11.74 2.38 -20.00
C LEU A 8 12.73 3.55 -20.05
N GLU A 9 12.36 4.67 -20.69
CA GLU A 9 13.14 5.90 -20.71
C GLU A 9 13.34 6.48 -19.30
N GLU A 10 12.33 6.33 -18.44
CA GLU A 10 12.38 6.72 -17.03
C GLU A 10 13.09 5.69 -16.12
N GLY A 11 13.58 4.58 -16.67
CA GLY A 11 14.29 3.54 -15.93
C GLY A 11 13.41 2.62 -15.07
N VAL A 12 12.08 2.73 -15.15
CA VAL A 12 11.14 1.95 -14.30
C VAL A 12 11.30 0.42 -14.49
N TYR A 13 11.66 -0.01 -15.69
CA TYR A 13 11.81 -1.45 -16.01
C TYR A 13 13.25 -1.91 -16.04
N VAL A 14 14.17 -1.11 -15.52
CA VAL A 14 15.59 -1.41 -15.40
C VAL A 14 15.87 -1.91 -14.00
N LYS A 15 16.28 -3.16 -13.86
CA LYS A 15 16.88 -3.64 -12.62
C LYS A 15 18.34 -3.17 -12.61
N PRO A 16 18.76 -2.38 -11.64
CA PRO A 16 20.12 -1.86 -11.60
C PRO A 16 21.13 -2.96 -11.30
N VAL A 17 22.40 -2.64 -11.49
CA VAL A 17 23.51 -3.48 -11.06
C VAL A 17 23.50 -3.62 -9.55
N THR A 18 23.65 -4.85 -9.03
CA THR A 18 23.84 -5.13 -7.62
C THR A 18 25.15 -5.85 -7.37
N TYR A 19 25.68 -5.68 -6.16
CA TYR A 19 26.95 -6.25 -5.71
C TYR A 19 26.72 -7.03 -4.43
N LYS A 20 27.17 -8.30 -4.41
CA LYS A 20 27.25 -9.12 -3.20
C LYS A 20 28.55 -8.82 -2.52
N ILE A 21 28.49 -8.32 -1.28
CA ILE A 21 29.62 -7.71 -0.61
C ILE A 21 29.91 -8.44 0.69
N ASN A 22 31.18 -8.76 0.89
CA ASN A 22 31.74 -9.07 2.21
C ASN A 22 32.38 -7.82 2.80
N HIS A 23 32.31 -7.68 4.12
CA HIS A 23 32.77 -6.52 4.86
C HIS A 23 33.41 -6.90 6.19
N ILE A 24 34.51 -6.24 6.53
CA ILE A 24 35.17 -6.30 7.83
C ILE A 24 35.31 -4.86 8.32
N LEU A 25 34.87 -4.57 9.53
CA LEU A 25 35.06 -3.30 10.20
C LEU A 25 36.09 -3.50 11.34
N ILE A 26 37.11 -2.67 11.41
CA ILE A 26 38.19 -2.79 12.39
C ILE A 26 38.48 -1.40 12.94
N ASP A 27 38.49 -1.26 14.27
CA ASP A 27 38.73 0.02 14.91
C ASP A 27 40.23 0.46 14.77
N SER A 28 41.15 -0.48 14.94
CA SER A 28 42.59 -0.22 14.88
C SER A 28 43.13 -0.26 13.45
N GLU A 29 43.85 0.78 13.03
CA GLU A 29 44.53 0.80 11.74
C GLU A 29 45.66 -0.26 11.65
N ILE A 30 46.30 -0.60 12.77
CA ILE A 30 47.35 -1.63 12.83
C ILE A 30 46.70 -2.99 12.55
N SER A 31 45.62 -3.32 13.28
CA SER A 31 44.89 -4.57 13.08
C SER A 31 44.24 -4.69 11.69
N ALA A 32 43.82 -3.56 11.11
CA ALA A 32 43.33 -3.56 9.74
C ALA A 32 44.40 -3.88 8.69
N LYS A 33 45.64 -3.45 8.91
CA LYS A 33 46.77 -3.81 8.07
C LYS A 33 47.17 -5.27 8.22
N GLU A 34 47.13 -5.80 9.44
CA GLU A 34 47.35 -7.23 9.73
C GLU A 34 46.29 -8.10 9.04
N ALA A 35 45.00 -7.76 9.21
CA ALA A 35 43.89 -8.46 8.55
C ALA A 35 44.03 -8.44 7.01
N LEU A 36 44.38 -7.29 6.44
CA LEU A 36 44.64 -7.19 5.00
C LEU A 36 45.82 -8.02 4.55
N GLN A 37 46.87 -8.13 5.36
CA GLN A 37 48.04 -8.95 5.08
C GLN A 37 47.64 -10.45 5.05
N GLU A 38 46.92 -10.91 6.08
CA GLU A 38 46.41 -12.30 6.14
C GLU A 38 45.56 -12.67 4.93
N LEU A 39 44.65 -11.76 4.53
CA LEU A 39 43.84 -11.93 3.31
C LEU A 39 44.70 -12.04 2.05
N LYS A 40 45.77 -11.24 1.93
CA LYS A 40 46.71 -11.30 0.80
C LYS A 40 47.57 -12.57 0.80
N GLU A 41 47.81 -13.15 1.95
CA GLU A 41 48.52 -14.44 2.11
C GLU A 41 47.60 -15.63 1.83
N GLY A 42 46.31 -15.39 1.59
CA GLY A 42 45.35 -16.38 1.13
C GLY A 42 44.46 -16.97 2.21
N LEU A 43 44.41 -16.36 3.39
CA LEU A 43 43.41 -16.73 4.41
C LEU A 43 42.00 -16.41 3.89
N ASP A 44 41.07 -17.24 4.31
CA ASP A 44 39.67 -17.05 3.94
C ASP A 44 39.06 -15.77 4.54
N PHE A 45 38.27 -15.06 3.78
CA PHE A 45 37.67 -13.79 4.22
C PHE A 45 36.78 -13.99 5.45
N GLU A 46 36.04 -15.11 5.53
CA GLU A 46 35.16 -15.42 6.67
C GLU A 46 36.01 -15.61 7.97
N GLU A 47 37.14 -16.31 7.86
CA GLU A 47 38.03 -16.54 8.99
C GLU A 47 38.65 -15.23 9.52
N VAL A 48 39.08 -14.35 8.60
CA VAL A 48 39.61 -13.03 8.94
C VAL A 48 38.52 -12.12 9.50
N ALA A 49 37.29 -12.20 8.96
CA ALA A 49 36.15 -11.45 9.49
C ALA A 49 35.80 -11.85 10.93
N ILE A 50 35.78 -13.14 11.23
CA ILE A 50 35.55 -13.65 12.60
C ILE A 50 36.64 -13.18 13.56
N LYS A 51 37.91 -13.14 13.09
CA LYS A 51 39.06 -12.80 13.92
C LYS A 51 39.17 -11.31 14.21
N TYR A 52 38.86 -10.44 13.27
CA TYR A 52 39.21 -9.02 13.34
C TYR A 52 38.01 -8.07 13.33
N SER A 53 36.83 -8.50 12.83
CA SER A 53 35.70 -7.59 12.65
C SER A 53 35.07 -7.20 13.99
N THR A 54 34.83 -5.91 14.16
CA THR A 54 34.05 -5.34 15.26
C THR A 54 32.61 -5.06 14.85
N ASP A 55 32.24 -5.40 13.59
CA ASP A 55 30.90 -5.23 13.06
C ASP A 55 29.96 -6.33 13.54
N THR A 56 29.15 -6.01 14.56
CA THR A 56 28.23 -6.97 15.16
C THR A 56 27.08 -7.38 14.23
N GLU A 57 26.74 -6.57 13.21
CA GLU A 57 25.67 -6.87 12.26
C GLU A 57 26.06 -7.98 11.28
N THR A 58 27.35 -8.10 10.98
CA THR A 58 27.85 -9.09 10.02
C THR A 58 28.59 -10.27 10.67
N LEU A 59 28.74 -10.31 12.00
CA LEU A 59 29.43 -11.41 12.70
C LEU A 59 28.78 -12.75 12.47
N GLU A 60 27.45 -12.85 12.59
CA GLU A 60 26.72 -14.12 12.41
C GLU A 60 26.82 -14.61 10.96
N SER A 61 26.89 -13.70 10.00
CA SER A 61 27.07 -13.98 8.57
C SER A 61 28.52 -14.08 8.15
N LYS A 62 29.46 -14.08 9.12
CA LYS A 62 30.91 -14.19 8.90
C LYS A 62 31.44 -13.14 7.91
N GLY A 63 30.95 -11.92 8.05
CA GLY A 63 31.33 -10.80 7.23
C GLY A 63 30.51 -10.61 5.95
N TYR A 64 29.53 -11.45 5.65
CA TYR A 64 28.62 -11.18 4.51
C TYR A 64 27.69 -10.03 4.85
N LEU A 65 27.86 -8.90 4.14
CA LEU A 65 27.07 -7.69 4.36
C LEU A 65 25.71 -7.74 3.65
N GLY A 66 25.65 -8.36 2.48
CA GLY A 66 24.42 -8.44 1.69
C GLY A 66 24.62 -8.13 0.21
N GLU A 67 23.51 -7.90 -0.47
CA GLU A 67 23.46 -7.49 -1.88
C GLU A 67 22.88 -6.08 -1.99
N PHE A 68 23.65 -5.16 -2.57
CA PHE A 68 23.35 -3.72 -2.60
C PHE A 68 23.55 -3.12 -4.01
N MET A 69 22.78 -2.09 -4.31
CA MET A 69 23.12 -1.14 -5.36
C MET A 69 24.19 -0.17 -4.83
N LEU A 70 24.98 0.43 -5.71
CA LEU A 70 25.96 1.44 -5.31
C LEU A 70 25.32 2.64 -4.59
N THR A 71 24.10 2.98 -4.97
CA THR A 71 23.32 4.09 -4.38
C THR A 71 22.87 3.82 -2.95
N ASP A 72 22.84 2.57 -2.52
CA ASP A 72 22.39 2.17 -1.18
C ASP A 72 23.55 2.17 -0.16
N LEU A 73 24.78 2.38 -0.65
CA LEU A 73 25.99 2.34 0.12
C LEU A 73 26.55 3.74 0.38
N PRO A 74 27.25 3.94 1.51
CA PRO A 74 27.99 5.17 1.73
C PRO A 74 29.04 5.42 0.64
N ASP A 75 29.29 6.69 0.32
CA ASP A 75 30.20 7.11 -0.77
C ASP A 75 31.61 6.49 -0.67
N TYR A 76 32.14 6.32 0.54
CA TYR A 76 33.47 5.75 0.74
C TYR A 76 33.55 4.26 0.38
N LEU A 77 32.43 3.51 0.46
CA LEU A 77 32.34 2.11 0.01
C LEU A 77 32.02 2.03 -1.49
N SER A 78 31.01 2.79 -1.95
CA SER A 78 30.58 2.75 -3.35
C SER A 78 31.70 3.14 -4.31
N THR A 79 32.52 4.14 -3.96
CA THR A 79 33.68 4.57 -4.76
C THR A 79 34.75 3.47 -4.90
N GLU A 80 34.95 2.67 -3.85
CA GLU A 80 35.91 1.56 -3.91
C GLU A 80 35.35 0.37 -4.66
N ILE A 81 34.06 0.01 -4.42
CA ILE A 81 33.38 -1.14 -5.07
C ILE A 81 33.39 -1.01 -6.59
N ILE A 82 33.17 0.18 -7.14
CA ILE A 82 33.11 0.39 -8.59
C ILE A 82 34.42 0.01 -9.30
N ASN A 83 35.54 0.05 -8.57
CA ASN A 83 36.89 -0.23 -9.08
C ASN A 83 37.33 -1.67 -8.81
N LEU A 84 36.61 -2.42 -7.97
CA LEU A 84 36.94 -3.79 -7.62
C LEU A 84 36.33 -4.80 -8.60
N LYS A 85 37.06 -5.86 -8.88
CA LYS A 85 36.56 -7.03 -9.60
C LYS A 85 35.93 -8.03 -8.62
N VAL A 86 35.12 -8.93 -9.15
CA VAL A 86 34.60 -10.08 -8.38
C VAL A 86 35.76 -10.90 -7.82
N ASN A 87 35.69 -11.25 -6.55
CA ASN A 87 36.70 -11.92 -5.74
C ASN A 87 37.95 -11.06 -5.45
N GLU A 88 37.91 -9.77 -5.71
CA GLU A 88 38.99 -8.87 -5.35
C GLU A 88 38.73 -8.24 -3.96
N ILE A 89 39.80 -8.10 -3.18
CA ILE A 89 39.82 -7.52 -1.85
C ILE A 89 40.25 -6.06 -1.96
N SER A 90 39.59 -5.16 -1.27
CA SER A 90 39.94 -3.74 -1.24
C SER A 90 41.24 -3.50 -0.48
N LYS A 91 41.83 -2.32 -0.63
CA LYS A 91 42.69 -1.73 0.36
C LYS A 91 41.91 -1.40 1.65
N VAL A 92 42.60 -1.00 2.71
CA VAL A 92 41.95 -0.46 3.91
C VAL A 92 41.29 0.90 3.57
N ILE A 93 39.98 0.98 3.78
CA ILE A 93 39.16 2.18 3.56
C ILE A 93 38.87 2.82 4.93
N LYS A 94 39.20 4.10 5.08
CA LYS A 94 38.97 4.81 6.35
C LYS A 94 37.64 5.54 6.34
N SER A 95 36.92 5.47 7.45
CA SER A 95 35.71 6.25 7.69
C SER A 95 35.67 6.75 9.15
N SER A 96 34.64 7.49 9.51
CA SER A 96 34.35 7.89 10.88
C SER A 96 33.97 6.71 11.78
N LYS A 97 33.58 5.57 11.21
CA LYS A 97 33.25 4.34 11.95
C LYS A 97 34.45 3.41 12.21
N GLY A 98 35.58 3.64 11.54
CA GLY A 98 36.76 2.80 11.61
C GLY A 98 37.40 2.52 10.25
N ASN A 99 38.06 1.38 10.16
CA ASN A 99 38.78 0.91 8.99
C ASN A 99 37.99 -0.26 8.38
N HIS A 100 37.67 -0.16 7.09
CA HIS A 100 36.87 -1.16 6.38
C HIS A 100 37.73 -1.92 5.39
N ILE A 101 37.49 -3.22 5.27
CA ILE A 101 38.00 -4.07 4.20
C ILE A 101 36.78 -4.73 3.57
N ILE A 102 36.65 -4.66 2.26
CA ILE A 102 35.56 -5.25 1.51
C ILE A 102 36.06 -6.23 0.45
N SER A 103 35.19 -7.17 0.10
CA SER A 103 35.39 -8.06 -1.04
C SER A 103 34.07 -8.21 -1.80
N ILE A 104 34.15 -8.32 -3.11
CA ILE A 104 32.97 -8.54 -3.97
C ILE A 104 32.83 -10.02 -4.27
N LEU A 105 31.82 -10.67 -3.73
CA LEU A 105 31.50 -12.07 -3.99
C LEU A 105 30.85 -12.28 -5.35
N GLY A 106 30.11 -11.28 -5.84
CA GLY A 106 29.39 -11.36 -7.09
C GLY A 106 28.85 -10.02 -7.53
N LYS A 107 28.57 -9.93 -8.80
CA LYS A 107 27.96 -8.78 -9.44
C LYS A 107 26.82 -9.28 -10.32
N THR A 108 25.64 -8.71 -10.13
CA THR A 108 24.49 -8.95 -11.02
C THR A 108 24.41 -7.79 -12.00
N ASP A 109 24.47 -8.07 -13.28
CA ASP A 109 24.40 -7.03 -14.30
C ASP A 109 23.01 -6.43 -14.37
N SER A 110 22.95 -5.16 -14.81
CA SER A 110 21.70 -4.48 -15.09
C SER A 110 20.89 -5.26 -16.14
N THR A 111 19.61 -5.45 -15.85
CA THR A 111 18.71 -6.12 -16.77
C THR A 111 17.49 -5.26 -17.05
N VAL A 112 17.01 -5.32 -18.29
CA VAL A 112 15.78 -4.64 -18.72
C VAL A 112 14.68 -5.67 -18.89
N SER A 113 13.60 -5.53 -18.17
CA SER A 113 12.44 -6.39 -18.34
C SER A 113 11.82 -6.18 -19.72
N SER A 114 11.60 -7.26 -20.47
CA SER A 114 11.08 -7.15 -21.83
C SER A 114 9.60 -6.71 -21.83
N PHE A 115 9.18 -6.05 -22.93
CA PHE A 115 7.75 -5.73 -23.11
C PHE A 115 6.87 -6.98 -23.09
N LYS A 116 7.37 -8.12 -23.57
CA LYS A 116 6.63 -9.38 -23.58
C LYS A 116 6.30 -9.84 -22.16
N ASP A 117 7.26 -9.74 -21.25
CA ASP A 117 7.12 -10.19 -19.87
C ASP A 117 6.22 -9.26 -19.05
N LEU A 118 6.24 -7.96 -19.36
CA LEU A 118 5.48 -6.93 -18.65
C LEU A 118 4.12 -6.61 -19.25
N LYS A 119 3.80 -7.12 -20.43
CA LYS A 119 2.61 -6.74 -21.20
C LYS A 119 1.32 -6.84 -20.37
N ASP A 120 1.11 -7.96 -19.71
CA ASP A 120 -0.14 -8.20 -18.97
C ASP A 120 -0.24 -7.32 -17.71
N THR A 121 0.88 -7.11 -17.03
CA THR A 121 0.97 -6.18 -15.89
C THR A 121 0.65 -4.75 -16.34
N ILE A 122 1.29 -4.27 -17.41
CA ILE A 122 1.05 -2.92 -17.95
C ILE A 122 -0.41 -2.74 -18.36
N ILE A 123 -1.03 -3.75 -18.99
CA ILE A 123 -2.45 -3.71 -19.37
C ILE A 123 -3.34 -3.63 -18.14
N LYS A 124 -3.05 -4.42 -17.11
CA LYS A 124 -3.80 -4.43 -15.85
C LYS A 124 -3.73 -3.08 -15.16
N ASP A 125 -2.53 -2.53 -15.02
CA ASP A 125 -2.29 -1.26 -14.35
C ASP A 125 -2.94 -0.10 -15.11
N TYR A 126 -2.80 -0.08 -16.43
CA TYR A 126 -3.47 0.90 -17.28
C TYR A 126 -4.99 0.85 -17.18
N LYS A 127 -5.58 -0.35 -17.18
CA LYS A 127 -7.03 -0.53 -17.01
C LYS A 127 -7.50 -0.05 -15.65
N LYS A 128 -6.70 -0.32 -14.60
CA LYS A 128 -7.00 0.15 -13.24
C LYS A 128 -6.97 1.67 -13.18
N GLU A 129 -5.92 2.28 -13.69
CA GLU A 129 -5.77 3.75 -13.73
C GLU A 129 -6.87 4.41 -14.54
N ALA A 130 -7.16 3.89 -15.74
CA ALA A 130 -8.24 4.40 -16.58
C ALA A 130 -9.62 4.23 -15.93
N GLY A 131 -9.84 3.12 -15.21
CA GLY A 131 -11.05 2.89 -14.43
C GLY A 131 -11.20 3.89 -13.28
N THR A 132 -10.13 4.12 -12.54
CA THR A 132 -10.08 5.09 -11.44
C THR A 132 -10.37 6.51 -11.95
N ARG A 133 -9.77 6.91 -13.05
CA ARG A 133 -10.03 8.23 -13.66
C ARG A 133 -11.51 8.38 -14.06
N LYS A 134 -12.06 7.40 -14.76
CA LYS A 134 -13.49 7.40 -15.14
C LYS A 134 -14.42 7.42 -13.92
N TYR A 135 -14.03 6.81 -12.83
CA TYR A 135 -14.79 6.81 -11.60
C TYR A 135 -14.83 8.22 -10.96
N PHE A 136 -13.70 8.91 -10.93
CA PHE A 136 -13.67 10.29 -10.43
C PHE A 136 -14.42 11.26 -11.35
N ASP A 137 -14.25 11.14 -12.67
CA ASP A 137 -15.04 11.93 -13.65
C ASP A 137 -16.54 11.72 -13.42
N LEU A 138 -16.97 10.48 -13.19
CA LEU A 138 -18.37 10.14 -12.88
C LEU A 138 -18.83 10.78 -11.55
N ILE A 139 -18.00 10.74 -10.50
CA ILE A 139 -18.33 11.38 -9.22
C ILE A 139 -18.54 12.88 -9.42
N ASP A 140 -17.67 13.54 -10.13
CA ASP A 140 -17.75 14.98 -10.37
C ASP A 140 -19.02 15.33 -11.14
N ASP A 141 -19.32 14.63 -12.24
CA ASP A 141 -20.52 14.83 -13.04
C ASP A 141 -21.82 14.58 -12.24
N VAL A 142 -21.86 13.48 -11.46
CA VAL A 142 -23.00 13.14 -10.62
C VAL A 142 -23.17 14.15 -9.48
N SER A 143 -22.06 14.57 -8.88
CA SER A 143 -22.07 15.57 -7.80
C SER A 143 -22.61 16.90 -8.29
N GLU A 144 -22.15 17.38 -9.45
CA GLU A 144 -22.63 18.63 -10.04
C GLU A 144 -24.13 18.59 -10.29
N MET A 145 -24.63 17.53 -10.92
CA MET A 145 -26.05 17.36 -11.16
C MET A 145 -26.86 17.25 -9.86
N ASN A 146 -26.39 16.44 -8.91
CA ASN A 146 -27.05 16.23 -7.65
C ASN A 146 -27.08 17.49 -6.77
N PHE A 147 -26.04 18.32 -6.84
CA PHE A 147 -25.96 19.60 -6.10
C PHE A 147 -27.09 20.54 -6.44
N THR A 148 -27.56 20.55 -7.69
CA THR A 148 -28.68 21.41 -8.10
C THR A 148 -30.03 20.99 -7.46
N LYS A 149 -30.10 19.74 -6.95
CA LYS A 149 -31.32 19.12 -6.35
C LYS A 149 -32.56 19.20 -7.23
N LYS A 150 -32.37 19.31 -8.54
CA LYS A 150 -33.47 19.38 -9.54
C LYS A 150 -33.82 18.03 -10.12
N TYR A 151 -32.94 17.06 -9.98
CA TYR A 151 -33.07 15.74 -10.60
C TYR A 151 -33.51 14.71 -9.58
N ARG A 152 -34.39 13.82 -10.01
CA ARG A 152 -34.80 12.64 -9.25
C ARG A 152 -33.77 11.53 -9.43
N LEU A 153 -33.76 10.57 -8.50
CA LEU A 153 -32.82 9.46 -8.53
C LEU A 153 -32.90 8.69 -9.87
N GLN A 154 -34.09 8.52 -10.43
CA GLN A 154 -34.27 7.84 -11.71
C GLN A 154 -33.57 8.57 -12.86
N GLU A 155 -33.63 9.90 -12.90
CA GLU A 155 -33.00 10.70 -13.95
C GLU A 155 -31.49 10.63 -13.88
N LEU A 156 -30.90 10.64 -12.64
CA LEU A 156 -29.46 10.43 -12.42
C LEU A 156 -29.07 9.01 -12.84
N ALA A 157 -29.86 8.01 -12.47
CA ALA A 157 -29.59 6.62 -12.81
C ALA A 157 -29.58 6.39 -14.33
N ASP A 158 -30.57 6.92 -15.04
CA ASP A 158 -30.69 6.79 -16.50
C ASP A 158 -29.50 7.49 -17.21
N ARG A 159 -29.16 8.70 -16.76
CA ARG A 159 -28.09 9.48 -17.38
C ARG A 159 -26.71 8.86 -17.23
N PHE A 160 -26.42 8.32 -16.06
CA PHE A 160 -25.10 7.78 -15.72
C PHE A 160 -25.04 6.25 -15.76
N ASN A 161 -26.12 5.59 -16.21
CA ASN A 161 -26.25 4.13 -16.24
C ASN A 161 -25.95 3.50 -14.85
N LEU A 162 -26.53 4.11 -13.80
CA LEU A 162 -26.42 3.64 -12.44
C LEU A 162 -27.56 2.69 -12.10
N LYS A 163 -27.32 1.75 -11.18
CA LYS A 163 -28.32 0.79 -10.76
C LYS A 163 -29.13 1.34 -9.58
N ILE A 164 -30.44 1.41 -9.72
CA ILE A 164 -31.36 1.66 -8.61
C ILE A 164 -31.69 0.34 -7.90
N VAL A 165 -31.70 0.39 -6.59
CA VAL A 165 -32.06 -0.74 -5.73
C VAL A 165 -32.97 -0.22 -4.64
N SER A 166 -34.20 -0.74 -4.56
CA SER A 166 -35.12 -0.44 -3.46
C SER A 166 -34.77 -1.26 -2.22
N SER A 167 -34.84 -0.63 -1.06
CA SER A 167 -34.68 -1.29 0.23
C SER A 167 -36.03 -1.63 0.85
N LYS A 168 -36.03 -2.52 1.85
CA LYS A 168 -37.13 -2.61 2.81
C LYS A 168 -37.11 -1.36 3.70
N TYR A 169 -38.19 -1.17 4.47
CA TYR A 169 -38.22 -0.12 5.48
C TYR A 169 -37.05 -0.24 6.43
N ILE A 170 -36.46 0.88 6.75
CA ILE A 170 -35.39 1.06 7.71
C ILE A 170 -35.79 2.15 8.70
N SER A 171 -35.26 2.11 9.91
CA SER A 171 -35.45 3.19 10.87
C SER A 171 -34.16 4.03 11.03
N LYS A 172 -34.23 5.09 11.77
CA LYS A 172 -33.08 5.92 12.11
C LYS A 172 -32.04 5.12 12.90
N ASP A 173 -32.47 4.17 13.72
CA ASP A 173 -31.63 3.40 14.63
C ASP A 173 -31.26 2.01 14.07
N GLU A 174 -32.08 1.43 13.21
CA GLU A 174 -31.89 0.08 12.66
C GLU A 174 -32.01 0.07 11.13
N GLY A 175 -31.15 -0.71 10.49
CA GLY A 175 -31.12 -0.91 9.05
C GLY A 175 -30.78 -2.34 8.66
N HIS A 176 -30.50 -2.56 7.39
CA HIS A 176 -30.03 -3.83 6.83
C HIS A 176 -29.14 -3.58 5.61
N GLY A 177 -28.19 -4.48 5.38
CA GLY A 177 -27.24 -4.36 4.28
C GLY A 177 -26.39 -3.09 4.38
N ILE A 178 -26.42 -2.23 3.36
CA ILE A 178 -25.67 -0.95 3.40
C ILE A 178 -26.25 0.03 4.42
N PHE A 179 -27.49 -0.14 4.84
CA PHE A 179 -28.15 0.70 5.85
C PHE A 179 -27.87 0.23 7.29
N ASP A 180 -27.15 -0.86 7.51
CA ASP A 180 -26.62 -1.22 8.83
C ASP A 180 -25.56 -0.22 9.31
N TYR A 181 -24.87 0.45 8.39
CA TYR A 181 -23.93 1.49 8.73
C TYR A 181 -24.63 2.75 9.25
N ALA A 182 -24.38 3.10 10.50
CA ALA A 182 -24.98 4.27 11.15
C ALA A 182 -24.71 5.59 10.38
N PHE A 183 -23.52 5.73 9.78
CA PHE A 183 -23.18 6.90 8.98
C PHE A 183 -24.07 7.03 7.72
N VAL A 184 -24.44 5.90 7.09
CA VAL A 184 -25.36 5.91 5.94
C VAL A 184 -26.74 6.41 6.40
N ARG A 185 -27.30 5.82 7.48
CA ARG A 185 -28.57 6.26 8.05
C ARG A 185 -28.56 7.73 8.40
N LYS A 186 -27.49 8.22 9.05
CA LYS A 186 -27.36 9.64 9.41
C LYS A 186 -27.46 10.58 8.19
N ASN A 187 -26.98 10.17 7.04
CA ASN A 187 -27.01 10.98 5.81
C ASN A 187 -28.32 10.90 5.05
N ILE A 188 -29.16 9.89 5.30
CA ILE A 188 -30.46 9.74 4.62
C ILE A 188 -31.64 10.18 5.50
N PHE A 189 -31.55 10.09 6.84
CA PHE A 189 -32.55 10.56 7.77
C PHE A 189 -32.40 12.06 8.08
N ILE A 190 -32.25 12.87 7.02
CA ILE A 190 -32.28 14.33 7.06
C ILE A 190 -33.60 14.84 6.49
N ASP A 191 -34.06 16.01 6.93
CA ASP A 191 -35.38 16.53 6.61
C ASP A 191 -35.63 16.60 5.09
N GLU A 192 -34.64 17.01 4.32
CA GLU A 192 -34.78 17.14 2.86
C GLU A 192 -35.00 15.80 2.15
N VAL A 193 -34.46 14.71 2.67
CA VAL A 193 -34.63 13.37 2.12
C VAL A 193 -35.92 12.73 2.62
N ILE A 194 -36.20 12.78 3.92
CA ILE A 194 -37.39 12.13 4.51
C ILE A 194 -38.68 12.82 4.14
N THR A 195 -38.66 14.07 3.72
CA THR A 195 -39.87 14.75 3.13
C THR A 195 -40.04 14.44 1.65
N GLY A 196 -39.13 13.68 1.03
CA GLY A 196 -39.17 13.37 -0.40
C GLY A 196 -38.89 14.58 -1.30
N SER A 197 -38.43 15.71 -0.75
CA SER A 197 -38.18 16.92 -1.51
C SER A 197 -36.88 16.87 -2.32
N LYS A 198 -35.90 16.08 -1.86
CA LYS A 198 -34.57 15.97 -2.51
C LYS A 198 -33.98 14.57 -2.35
N THR A 199 -33.01 14.26 -3.19
CA THR A 199 -32.09 13.13 -2.99
C THR A 199 -31.07 13.47 -1.89
N SER A 200 -30.46 12.44 -1.29
CA SER A 200 -29.30 12.64 -0.40
C SER A 200 -28.13 13.25 -1.17
N ASP A 201 -27.14 13.75 -0.46
CA ASP A 201 -25.80 13.95 -1.04
C ASP A 201 -25.14 12.61 -1.37
N LEU A 202 -24.00 12.64 -2.05
CA LEU A 202 -23.22 11.43 -2.30
C LEU A 202 -22.70 10.88 -0.97
N ILE A 203 -23.02 9.63 -0.68
CA ILE A 203 -22.57 8.92 0.53
C ILE A 203 -21.50 7.92 0.11
N TYR A 204 -20.25 8.18 0.46
CA TYR A 204 -19.13 7.31 0.12
C TYR A 204 -19.07 6.10 1.07
N LEU A 205 -19.19 4.90 0.51
CA LEU A 205 -19.07 3.65 1.26
C LEU A 205 -17.60 3.24 1.43
N ASN A 206 -16.78 3.53 0.43
CA ASN A 206 -15.32 3.33 0.39
C ASN A 206 -14.71 4.18 -0.75
N SER A 207 -13.44 3.95 -1.08
CA SER A 207 -12.69 4.71 -2.11
C SER A 207 -13.20 4.54 -3.54
N ASP A 208 -13.98 3.51 -3.83
CA ASP A 208 -14.42 3.15 -5.18
C ASP A 208 -15.94 2.95 -5.29
N ARG A 209 -16.69 3.31 -4.25
CA ARG A 209 -18.14 3.12 -4.21
C ARG A 209 -18.84 4.22 -3.44
N PHE A 210 -19.87 4.80 -4.07
CA PHE A 210 -20.78 5.74 -3.46
C PHE A 210 -22.25 5.33 -3.72
N ILE A 211 -23.13 5.91 -2.96
CA ILE A 211 -24.58 5.82 -3.16
C ILE A 211 -25.21 7.19 -3.06
N ILE A 212 -26.39 7.33 -3.67
CA ILE A 212 -27.34 8.41 -3.48
C ILE A 212 -28.66 7.74 -3.12
N ALA A 213 -29.36 8.29 -2.17
CA ALA A 213 -30.65 7.79 -1.73
C ALA A 213 -31.77 8.79 -2.01
N GLU A 214 -32.96 8.28 -2.28
CA GLU A 214 -34.20 9.03 -2.41
C GLU A 214 -35.30 8.29 -1.63
N LEU A 215 -36.21 9.02 -1.03
CA LEU A 215 -37.35 8.46 -0.34
C LEU A 215 -38.32 7.83 -1.34
N ASP A 216 -38.63 6.56 -1.12
CA ASP A 216 -39.64 5.83 -1.90
C ASP A 216 -40.98 5.88 -1.16
N ASP A 217 -41.01 5.52 0.11
CA ASP A 217 -42.17 5.54 0.99
C ASP A 217 -41.79 5.87 2.43
N TYR A 218 -42.71 6.48 3.19
CA TYR A 218 -42.51 6.90 4.57
C TYR A 218 -43.64 6.42 5.45
N LYS A 219 -43.27 5.89 6.61
CA LYS A 219 -44.22 5.54 7.68
C LYS A 219 -43.85 6.29 8.94
N ASP A 220 -44.83 6.99 9.48
CA ASP A 220 -44.66 7.60 10.81
C ASP A 220 -44.42 6.52 11.86
N SER A 221 -43.70 6.92 12.93
CA SER A 221 -43.57 6.06 14.07
C SER A 221 -44.93 5.94 14.78
N GLU A 222 -45.39 4.71 14.89
CA GLU A 222 -46.61 4.41 15.66
C GLU A 222 -46.24 3.90 17.04
N GLN A 223 -47.01 4.32 18.05
CA GLN A 223 -46.87 3.78 19.39
C GLN A 223 -47.37 2.32 19.36
N LEU A 224 -46.50 1.38 19.70
CA LEU A 224 -46.85 -0.04 19.80
C LEU A 224 -47.96 -0.24 20.83
N SER A 225 -48.88 -1.17 20.55
CA SER A 225 -49.83 -1.60 21.56
C SER A 225 -49.14 -2.20 22.79
N TYR A 226 -49.85 -2.19 23.93
CA TYR A 226 -49.28 -2.82 25.15
C TYR A 226 -48.90 -4.29 24.90
N ASP A 227 -49.73 -5.05 24.17
CA ASP A 227 -49.46 -6.47 23.92
C ASP A 227 -48.26 -6.69 23.01
N ASP A 228 -48.09 -5.88 21.96
CA ASP A 228 -46.91 -5.94 21.08
C ASP A 228 -45.63 -5.51 21.83
N SER A 229 -45.71 -4.45 22.64
CA SER A 229 -44.62 -3.98 23.48
C SER A 229 -44.17 -5.02 24.51
N LYS A 230 -45.14 -5.74 25.09
CA LYS A 230 -44.88 -6.79 26.10
C LYS A 230 -43.99 -7.90 25.54
N LEU A 231 -44.28 -8.40 24.33
CA LEU A 231 -43.49 -9.44 23.68
C LEU A 231 -42.05 -9.02 23.43
N ILE A 232 -41.85 -7.78 22.98
CA ILE A 232 -40.53 -7.22 22.71
C ILE A 232 -39.73 -7.05 24.03
N ILE A 233 -40.38 -6.54 25.06
CA ILE A 233 -39.75 -6.32 26.38
C ILE A 233 -39.38 -7.68 27.02
N GLU A 234 -40.25 -8.70 26.94
CA GLU A 234 -39.95 -10.04 27.41
C GLU A 234 -38.72 -10.62 26.73
N ALA A 235 -38.60 -10.50 25.39
CA ALA A 235 -37.44 -10.96 24.62
C ALA A 235 -36.15 -10.21 25.03
N LEU A 236 -36.21 -8.89 25.21
CA LEU A 236 -35.06 -8.08 25.64
C LEU A 236 -34.60 -8.44 27.05
N VAL A 237 -35.54 -8.67 27.99
CA VAL A 237 -35.22 -9.07 29.36
C VAL A 237 -34.61 -10.48 29.41
N LEU A 238 -35.10 -11.41 28.58
CA LEU A 238 -34.52 -12.76 28.48
C LEU A 238 -33.10 -12.71 27.93
N ASN A 239 -32.86 -11.92 26.86
CA ASN A 239 -31.50 -11.73 26.30
C ASN A 239 -30.54 -11.08 27.30
N LYS A 240 -31.00 -10.11 28.05
CA LYS A 240 -30.18 -9.46 29.07
C LYS A 240 -29.81 -10.41 30.22
N LYS A 241 -30.73 -11.28 30.61
CA LYS A 241 -30.48 -12.33 31.65
C LYS A 241 -29.58 -13.46 31.14
N ALA A 242 -29.57 -13.74 29.84
CA ALA A 242 -28.71 -14.78 29.26
C ALA A 242 -27.26 -14.29 29.07
N ASN A 243 -27.03 -12.97 29.02
CA ASN A 243 -25.72 -12.35 28.83
C ASN A 243 -25.12 -11.76 30.13
N SER A 244 -25.76 -11.96 31.26
CA SER A 244 -25.30 -11.61 32.61
C SER A 244 -24.91 -12.86 33.39
#